data_50a86e233dc74bf10511c8d8a9250e86
#
_entry.id   50a86e233dc74bf10511c8d8a9250e86
#
_cell.length_a   1.000
_cell.length_b   1.000
_cell.length_c   1.000
_cell.angle_alpha   90.00
_cell.angle_beta   90.00
_cell.angle_gamma   90.00
#
_symmetry.space_group_name_H-M   'P 1'
#
loop_
_entity.id
_entity.type
_entity.pdbx_description
1 polymer ?
#
loop_
_entity_poly.entity_id
_entity_poly.type
_entity_poly.pdbx_seq_one_letter_code
_entity_poly.pdbx_strand_id
1 'polypeptide(L)'
;MHSIPLSYVVAMILAVLPLFNTAVAKTKTPSKSIEAVKKQPVAQAETATPTPAKQIINIALISQEQAVPPALSNLDPFIQNKGLIGAEQAISDNNTTGEFTGQQFVLHKFIVPVDGNALDVFNKDIVDKFPLVVSMLPTETLNKLADSAATKPVLLFNAANSDDSLRAEQCRANVLHILPSRAMRADALAQYMMKKRWTKWFLVVGNAPEDKLFAEAIKRAAKRFGSKIIAEKVWEHTYDARRTAQSDVAVFSRTDDYDVLVVADEQGVFGEYLDYRTESPRPVIGTQGLIATAWHKTHEQWGAAQVQNRFNAQAGRWMEEQDYAAYIAVRAIGEAATRAKSNELGAIKDYMLSPAFALQGYKGSPLSFRAWDGQLRQPVLLAAPRSLVAVAPIEGFLHPKTELDTLGVDQPESICNMEKKQ
;
A
#
# COMPACT_ATOMS: atom_id res chain seq x y z
N MET A 1 12.84 -43.07 51.23
CA MET A 1 13.53 -42.63 52.49
C MET A 1 14.55 -41.58 52.09
N HIS A 2 14.43 -40.46 52.66
CA HIS A 2 15.18 -39.24 52.86
C HIS A 2 14.62 -38.01 52.16
N SER A 3 13.84 -37.33 52.95
CA SER A 3 13.38 -35.96 52.81
C SER A 3 14.46 -34.97 53.24
N ILE A 4 14.62 -33.85 52.51
CA ILE A 4 15.37 -32.68 53.00
C ILE A 4 14.53 -31.43 52.73
N PRO A 5 14.42 -30.47 53.67
CA PRO A 5 13.41 -29.45 53.71
C PRO A 5 13.79 -28.13 53.02
N LEU A 6 12.75 -27.45 52.69
CA LEU A 6 12.68 -26.08 52.15
C LEU A 6 13.08 -25.06 53.24
N SER A 7 14.06 -24.18 52.96
CA SER A 7 14.36 -23.02 53.80
C SER A 7 14.14 -21.74 53.03
N TYR A 8 13.17 -20.94 53.51
CA TYR A 8 12.89 -19.58 53.09
C TYR A 8 14.00 -18.62 53.52
N VAL A 9 14.50 -17.80 52.59
CA VAL A 9 15.23 -16.57 52.91
C VAL A 9 14.45 -15.39 52.29
N VAL A 10 13.80 -14.64 53.16
CA VAL A 10 13.19 -13.35 52.87
C VAL A 10 14.27 -12.29 53.03
N ALA A 11 14.68 -11.66 51.94
CA ALA A 11 15.53 -10.47 51.96
C ALA A 11 14.67 -9.22 51.81
N MET A 12 14.56 -8.46 52.90
CA MET A 12 13.91 -7.16 52.99
C MET A 12 14.86 -6.12 52.39
N ILE A 13 14.52 -5.49 51.27
CA ILE A 13 15.23 -4.32 50.75
C ILE A 13 14.43 -3.05 51.11
N LEU A 14 15.02 -2.26 52.03
CA LEU A 14 14.54 -0.90 52.36
C LEU A 14 14.84 0.03 51.18
N ALA A 15 13.81 0.64 50.62
CA ALA A 15 13.92 1.73 49.67
C ALA A 15 14.16 3.05 50.41
N VAL A 16 15.28 3.68 50.18
CA VAL A 16 15.59 5.05 50.60
C VAL A 16 15.18 6.00 49.49
N LEU A 17 14.15 6.82 49.74
CA LEU A 17 13.75 7.94 48.89
C LEU A 17 14.57 9.18 49.27
N PRO A 18 15.19 9.90 48.34
CA PRO A 18 15.70 11.26 48.63
C PRO A 18 14.59 12.29 48.49
N LEU A 19 14.33 13.01 49.54
CA LEU A 19 13.54 14.22 49.61
C LEU A 19 14.26 15.35 48.85
N PHE A 20 13.73 15.81 47.76
CA PHE A 20 14.13 17.08 47.14
C PHE A 20 13.35 18.25 47.77
N ASN A 21 14.05 19.09 48.54
CA ASN A 21 13.59 20.35 49.02
C ASN A 21 13.52 21.37 47.86
N THR A 22 12.33 21.87 47.55
CA THR A 22 12.15 23.02 46.68
C THR A 22 12.35 24.30 47.46
N ALA A 23 13.46 25.00 47.25
CA ALA A 23 13.70 26.35 47.71
C ALA A 23 12.97 27.35 46.84
N VAL A 24 11.95 28.01 47.39
CA VAL A 24 11.27 29.15 46.78
C VAL A 24 12.12 30.40 47.00
N ALA A 25 12.77 30.89 45.95
CA ALA A 25 13.43 32.21 45.98
C ALA A 25 12.43 33.33 45.73
N LYS A 26 12.15 34.15 46.77
CA LYS A 26 11.44 35.42 46.65
C LYS A 26 12.38 36.46 46.05
N THR A 27 12.15 36.87 44.82
CA THR A 27 12.76 38.07 44.23
C THR A 27 11.91 39.28 44.52
N LYS A 28 12.50 40.26 45.23
CA LYS A 28 11.96 41.59 45.48
C LYS A 28 11.99 42.42 44.19
N THR A 29 10.85 42.99 43.83
CA THR A 29 10.68 44.00 42.78
C THR A 29 11.13 45.38 43.32
N PRO A 30 11.99 46.12 42.63
CA PRO A 30 12.14 47.54 42.87
C PRO A 30 11.17 48.33 41.98
N SER A 31 10.29 49.08 42.64
CA SER A 31 9.47 50.13 42.02
C SER A 31 10.38 51.23 41.45
N LYS A 32 10.26 51.51 40.15
CA LYS A 32 10.72 52.79 39.56
C LYS A 32 9.57 53.48 38.86
N SER A 33 9.42 54.73 39.23
CA SER A 33 8.48 55.72 38.79
C SER A 33 8.34 55.85 37.26
N ILE A 34 7.08 55.99 36.84
CA ILE A 34 6.68 56.24 35.46
C ILE A 34 6.90 57.70 35.13
N GLU A 35 7.86 57.97 34.23
CA GLU A 35 7.93 59.23 33.51
C GLU A 35 7.13 59.14 32.21
N ALA A 36 6.24 60.12 32.01
CA ALA A 36 5.34 60.19 30.88
C ALA A 36 6.11 60.51 29.59
N VAL A 37 6.21 59.52 28.68
CA VAL A 37 6.69 59.72 27.31
C VAL A 37 5.50 60.09 26.42
N LYS A 38 5.59 61.26 25.80
CA LYS A 38 4.65 61.84 24.83
C LYS A 38 4.46 60.87 23.64
N LYS A 39 3.21 60.55 23.35
CA LYS A 39 2.80 59.86 22.10
C LYS A 39 3.11 60.73 20.89
N GLN A 40 3.96 60.29 20.01
CA GLN A 40 3.97 60.69 18.61
C GLN A 40 3.10 59.75 17.80
N PRO A 41 2.29 60.23 16.85
CA PRO A 41 1.50 59.39 15.99
C PRO A 41 2.38 58.90 14.82
N VAL A 42 2.74 57.63 14.81
CA VAL A 42 3.26 56.98 13.61
C VAL A 42 2.09 56.31 12.90
N ALA A 43 1.53 57.03 11.95
CA ALA A 43 0.71 56.45 10.92
C ALA A 43 1.64 56.00 9.79
N GLN A 44 1.96 54.72 9.72
CA GLN A 44 2.34 54.09 8.49
C GLN A 44 1.40 52.89 8.31
N ALA A 45 0.47 53.05 7.35
CA ALA A 45 -0.26 51.95 6.77
C ALA A 45 0.76 51.02 6.09
N GLU A 46 1.08 49.91 6.73
CA GLU A 46 1.69 48.80 6.00
C GLU A 46 0.72 48.39 4.89
N THR A 47 1.05 48.73 3.67
CA THR A 47 0.42 48.17 2.50
C THR A 47 0.67 46.65 2.57
N ALA A 48 -0.39 45.93 2.94
CA ALA A 48 -0.39 44.45 2.88
C ALA A 48 0.01 44.05 1.49
N THR A 49 1.21 43.53 1.33
CA THR A 49 1.66 42.88 0.09
C THR A 49 0.64 41.81 -0.21
N PRO A 50 0.01 41.77 -1.40
CA PRO A 50 -0.98 40.75 -1.70
C PRO A 50 -0.29 39.37 -1.59
N THR A 51 -0.82 38.54 -0.71
CA THR A 51 -0.36 37.14 -0.60
C THR A 51 -0.48 36.51 -1.98
N PRO A 52 0.58 35.97 -2.55
CA PRO A 52 0.50 35.37 -3.89
C PRO A 52 -0.59 34.30 -3.90
N ALA A 53 -1.42 34.32 -4.96
CA ALA A 53 -2.50 33.36 -5.12
C ALA A 53 -1.93 31.93 -5.06
N LYS A 54 -2.54 31.06 -4.20
CA LYS A 54 -2.11 29.66 -4.09
C LYS A 54 -2.32 28.94 -5.41
N GLN A 55 -1.33 28.13 -5.82
CA GLN A 55 -1.49 27.18 -6.93
C GLN A 55 -2.43 26.06 -6.50
N ILE A 56 -3.55 25.91 -7.18
CA ILE A 56 -4.52 24.85 -6.88
C ILE A 56 -4.19 23.61 -7.73
N ILE A 57 -4.03 22.47 -7.09
CA ILE A 57 -3.82 21.16 -7.70
C ILE A 57 -5.10 20.33 -7.47
N ASN A 58 -5.89 20.18 -8.51
CA ASN A 58 -7.13 19.39 -8.48
C ASN A 58 -6.84 17.94 -8.82
N ILE A 59 -7.29 17.02 -7.95
CA ILE A 59 -7.12 15.58 -8.09
C ILE A 59 -8.50 14.95 -8.09
N ALA A 60 -8.84 14.17 -9.13
CA ALA A 60 -10.05 13.35 -9.14
C ALA A 60 -9.74 11.96 -8.57
N LEU A 61 -10.65 11.42 -7.77
CA LEU A 61 -10.67 10.01 -7.41
C LEU A 61 -11.95 9.41 -7.97
N ILE A 62 -11.82 8.37 -8.80
CA ILE A 62 -12.95 7.62 -9.33
C ILE A 62 -12.95 6.21 -8.77
N SER A 63 -14.10 5.81 -8.21
CA SER A 63 -14.36 4.47 -7.71
C SER A 63 -15.76 4.01 -8.09
N GLN A 64 -16.01 2.71 -8.03
CA GLN A 64 -17.35 2.15 -8.21
C GLN A 64 -17.75 1.38 -6.97
N GLU A 65 -18.98 1.59 -6.52
CA GLU A 65 -19.57 0.80 -5.45
C GLU A 65 -19.65 -0.66 -5.89
N GLN A 66 -19.44 -1.57 -4.93
CA GLN A 66 -19.54 -3.00 -5.17
C GLN A 66 -20.80 -3.54 -4.49
N ALA A 67 -21.47 -4.50 -5.13
CA ALA A 67 -22.53 -5.23 -4.47
C ALA A 67 -21.96 -5.90 -3.21
N VAL A 68 -22.63 -5.70 -2.08
CA VAL A 68 -22.20 -6.31 -0.80
C VAL A 68 -22.32 -7.82 -0.93
N PRO A 69 -21.21 -8.57 -0.87
CA PRO A 69 -21.28 -10.04 -0.93
C PRO A 69 -21.97 -10.59 0.32
N PRO A 70 -22.51 -11.80 0.24
CA PRO A 70 -23.00 -12.49 1.44
C PRO A 70 -21.90 -12.55 2.49
N ALA A 71 -22.23 -12.18 3.74
CA ALA A 71 -21.25 -12.23 4.84
C ALA A 71 -20.80 -13.69 5.07
N LEU A 72 -19.56 -13.99 4.71
CA LEU A 72 -18.95 -15.31 4.95
C LEU A 72 -18.34 -15.40 6.34
N SER A 73 -17.90 -14.26 6.89
CA SER A 73 -17.34 -14.14 8.24
C SER A 73 -17.80 -12.83 8.89
N ASN A 74 -18.00 -12.86 10.21
CA ASN A 74 -18.24 -11.66 10.99
C ASN A 74 -16.93 -10.95 11.39
N LEU A 75 -15.78 -11.54 11.07
CA LEU A 75 -14.46 -11.03 11.44
C LEU A 75 -13.96 -9.98 10.46
N ASP A 76 -14.32 -10.13 9.18
CA ASP A 76 -13.85 -9.25 8.11
C ASP A 76 -15.06 -8.55 7.46
N PRO A 77 -15.44 -7.37 7.98
CA PRO A 77 -16.55 -6.62 7.42
C PRO A 77 -16.21 -6.14 6.00
N PHE A 78 -17.18 -6.17 5.11
CA PHE A 78 -17.05 -5.62 3.78
C PHE A 78 -16.84 -4.10 3.83
N ILE A 79 -15.79 -3.63 3.19
CA ILE A 79 -15.41 -2.21 3.16
C ILE A 79 -15.76 -1.63 1.78
N GLN A 80 -16.80 -0.79 1.74
CA GLN A 80 -17.31 -0.20 0.49
C GLN A 80 -16.40 0.91 -0.06
N ASN A 81 -15.72 1.64 0.80
CA ASN A 81 -14.99 2.87 0.44
C ASN A 81 -13.47 2.71 0.52
N LYS A 82 -12.96 1.56 0.12
CA LYS A 82 -11.51 1.32 0.05
C LYS A 82 -10.83 2.39 -0.81
N GLY A 83 -9.73 2.94 -0.30
CA GLY A 83 -8.94 3.97 -0.96
C GLY A 83 -9.39 5.41 -0.71
N LEU A 84 -10.68 5.66 -0.46
CA LEU A 84 -11.19 7.02 -0.30
C LEU A 84 -10.57 7.76 0.88
N ILE A 85 -10.60 7.15 2.07
CA ILE A 85 -10.05 7.76 3.28
C ILE A 85 -8.52 7.89 3.19
N GLY A 86 -7.85 6.94 2.53
CA GLY A 86 -6.41 7.03 2.25
C GLY A 86 -6.07 8.26 1.40
N ALA A 87 -6.83 8.52 0.35
CA ALA A 87 -6.67 9.71 -0.48
C ALA A 87 -6.94 11.01 0.31
N GLU A 88 -8.00 11.05 1.12
CA GLU A 88 -8.33 12.22 1.97
C GLU A 88 -7.22 12.52 2.98
N GLN A 89 -6.67 11.51 3.64
CA GLN A 89 -5.52 11.67 4.53
C GLN A 89 -4.31 12.24 3.80
N ALA A 90 -4.03 11.77 2.59
CA ALA A 90 -2.92 12.27 1.78
C ALA A 90 -3.11 13.73 1.35
N ILE A 91 -4.34 14.16 1.05
CA ILE A 91 -4.67 15.57 0.80
C ILE A 91 -4.34 16.44 2.02
N SER A 92 -4.72 15.99 3.21
CA SER A 92 -4.40 16.70 4.46
C SER A 92 -2.88 16.84 4.64
N ASP A 93 -2.13 15.76 4.39
CA ASP A 93 -0.67 15.75 4.49
C ASP A 93 -0.02 16.66 3.44
N ASN A 94 -0.51 16.66 2.20
CA ASN A 94 -0.03 17.55 1.14
C ASN A 94 -0.32 19.02 1.45
N ASN A 95 -1.50 19.32 1.97
CA ASN A 95 -1.87 20.69 2.34
C ASN A 95 -1.04 21.24 3.49
N THR A 96 -0.60 20.40 4.45
CA THR A 96 0.34 20.83 5.49
C THR A 96 1.64 21.38 4.89
N THR A 97 2.18 20.73 3.85
CA THR A 97 3.35 21.24 3.10
C THR A 97 2.95 22.43 2.22
N GLY A 98 1.76 22.36 1.61
CA GLY A 98 1.23 23.37 0.69
C GLY A 98 1.10 24.76 1.30
N GLU A 99 0.84 24.85 2.60
CA GLU A 99 0.81 26.13 3.33
C GLU A 99 2.13 26.90 3.21
N PHE A 100 3.25 26.20 3.20
CA PHE A 100 4.59 26.78 3.09
C PHE A 100 5.05 26.96 1.64
N THR A 101 4.50 26.17 0.71
CA THR A 101 4.91 26.20 -0.71
C THR A 101 3.97 27.03 -1.60
N GLY A 102 2.92 27.60 -1.03
CA GLY A 102 1.91 28.35 -1.78
C GLY A 102 1.03 27.46 -2.66
N GLN A 103 0.85 26.19 -2.28
CA GLN A 103 0.06 25.21 -3.01
C GLN A 103 -1.15 24.75 -2.20
N GLN A 104 -2.23 24.39 -2.89
CA GLN A 104 -3.43 23.82 -2.28
C GLN A 104 -3.88 22.61 -3.09
N PHE A 105 -4.04 21.47 -2.43
CA PHE A 105 -4.49 20.22 -3.02
C PHE A 105 -5.97 19.98 -2.71
N VAL A 106 -6.76 19.68 -3.73
CA VAL A 106 -8.21 19.47 -3.62
C VAL A 106 -8.57 18.11 -4.22
N LEU A 107 -9.29 17.28 -3.44
CA LEU A 107 -9.80 15.98 -3.89
C LEU A 107 -11.26 16.12 -4.36
N HIS A 108 -11.51 15.71 -5.58
CA HIS A 108 -12.85 15.59 -6.14
C HIS A 108 -13.23 14.11 -6.26
N LYS A 109 -14.31 13.72 -5.60
CA LYS A 109 -14.71 12.31 -5.45
C LYS A 109 -15.84 11.98 -6.43
N PHE A 110 -15.64 10.96 -7.25
CA PHE A 110 -16.60 10.43 -8.21
C PHE A 110 -16.88 8.96 -7.84
N ILE A 111 -17.93 8.76 -7.05
CA ILE A 111 -18.35 7.42 -6.62
C ILE A 111 -19.48 6.98 -7.54
N VAL A 112 -19.19 6.01 -8.39
CA VAL A 112 -20.15 5.48 -9.37
C VAL A 112 -21.01 4.41 -8.67
N PRO A 113 -22.33 4.46 -8.76
CA PRO A 113 -23.20 3.41 -8.23
C PRO A 113 -22.88 2.03 -8.83
N VAL A 114 -23.31 0.95 -8.15
CA VAL A 114 -23.08 -0.45 -8.59
C VAL A 114 -23.48 -0.66 -10.05
N ASP A 115 -24.66 -0.14 -10.45
CA ASP A 115 -25.20 -0.29 -11.82
C ASP A 115 -24.78 0.87 -12.74
N GLY A 116 -23.93 1.78 -12.27
CA GLY A 116 -23.49 2.94 -13.04
C GLY A 116 -22.36 2.60 -14.01
N ASN A 117 -22.19 3.44 -15.03
CA ASN A 117 -21.11 3.32 -16.00
C ASN A 117 -19.98 4.30 -15.65
N ALA A 118 -18.86 3.79 -15.16
CA ALA A 118 -17.72 4.61 -14.78
C ALA A 118 -17.07 5.33 -15.98
N LEU A 119 -17.13 4.76 -17.19
CA LEU A 119 -16.62 5.41 -18.40
C LEU A 119 -17.44 6.64 -18.77
N ASP A 120 -18.77 6.57 -18.64
CA ASP A 120 -19.64 7.72 -18.92
C ASP A 120 -19.39 8.87 -17.93
N VAL A 121 -19.25 8.57 -16.63
CA VAL A 121 -18.89 9.55 -15.61
C VAL A 121 -17.52 10.17 -15.91
N PHE A 122 -16.54 9.35 -16.27
CA PHE A 122 -15.21 9.81 -16.62
C PHE A 122 -15.23 10.77 -17.82
N ASN A 123 -15.89 10.40 -18.91
CA ASN A 123 -15.95 11.20 -20.12
C ASN A 123 -16.71 12.52 -19.94
N LYS A 124 -17.77 12.53 -19.14
CA LYS A 124 -18.62 13.72 -18.94
C LYS A 124 -18.05 14.66 -17.89
N ASP A 125 -17.54 14.12 -16.79
CA ASP A 125 -17.29 14.91 -15.59
C ASP A 125 -15.82 15.03 -15.22
N ILE A 126 -14.92 14.19 -15.76
CA ILE A 126 -13.53 14.11 -15.31
C ILE A 126 -12.53 14.48 -16.40
N VAL A 127 -12.57 13.83 -17.57
CA VAL A 127 -11.48 13.83 -18.56
C VAL A 127 -11.02 15.21 -19.04
N ASP A 128 -11.92 16.17 -19.17
CA ASP A 128 -11.60 17.54 -19.63
C ASP A 128 -11.41 18.54 -18.47
N LYS A 129 -11.56 18.10 -17.19
CA LYS A 129 -11.53 18.97 -16.02
C LYS A 129 -10.38 18.64 -15.06
N PHE A 130 -9.95 17.39 -15.03
CA PHE A 130 -8.97 16.90 -14.04
C PHE A 130 -7.82 16.17 -14.72
N PRO A 131 -6.62 16.76 -14.74
CA PRO A 131 -5.46 16.14 -15.38
C PRO A 131 -4.86 14.98 -14.55
N LEU A 132 -5.18 14.90 -13.26
CA LEU A 132 -4.64 13.93 -12.31
C LEU A 132 -5.78 13.10 -11.72
N VAL A 133 -5.81 11.80 -12.01
CA VAL A 133 -6.94 10.92 -11.66
C VAL A 133 -6.46 9.67 -10.95
N VAL A 134 -6.90 9.47 -9.72
CA VAL A 134 -6.70 8.22 -8.96
C VAL A 134 -7.85 7.27 -9.29
N SER A 135 -7.53 6.11 -9.83
CA SER A 135 -8.50 5.09 -10.24
C SER A 135 -8.52 3.93 -9.24
N MET A 136 -9.70 3.71 -8.67
CA MET A 136 -10.05 2.56 -7.82
C MET A 136 -10.98 1.58 -8.57
N LEU A 137 -10.77 1.43 -9.88
CA LEU A 137 -11.65 0.65 -10.76
C LEU A 137 -10.99 -0.66 -11.19
N PRO A 138 -11.78 -1.68 -11.60
CA PRO A 138 -11.27 -2.93 -12.17
C PRO A 138 -10.43 -2.70 -13.43
N THR A 139 -9.57 -3.67 -13.76
CA THR A 139 -8.63 -3.63 -14.89
C THR A 139 -9.30 -3.28 -16.22
N GLU A 140 -10.41 -3.93 -16.55
CA GLU A 140 -11.11 -3.69 -17.81
C GLU A 140 -11.63 -2.24 -17.92
N THR A 141 -12.20 -1.73 -16.83
CA THR A 141 -12.71 -0.36 -16.77
C THR A 141 -11.56 0.65 -16.83
N LEU A 142 -10.47 0.43 -16.07
CA LEU A 142 -9.28 1.27 -16.14
C LEU A 142 -8.72 1.37 -17.56
N ASN A 143 -8.67 0.26 -18.28
CA ASN A 143 -8.24 0.24 -19.69
C ASN A 143 -9.11 1.10 -20.58
N LYS A 144 -10.44 1.02 -20.43
CA LYS A 144 -11.39 1.85 -21.19
C LYS A 144 -11.21 3.35 -20.88
N LEU A 145 -10.98 3.71 -19.62
CA LEU A 145 -10.68 5.09 -19.24
C LEU A 145 -9.36 5.58 -19.86
N ALA A 146 -8.33 4.77 -19.80
CA ALA A 146 -7.01 5.10 -20.33
C ALA A 146 -7.03 5.28 -21.86
N ASP A 147 -7.77 4.43 -22.56
CA ASP A 147 -7.97 4.54 -24.01
C ASP A 147 -8.78 5.78 -24.39
N SER A 148 -9.85 6.09 -23.64
CA SER A 148 -10.62 7.31 -23.81
C SER A 148 -9.80 8.58 -23.59
N ALA A 149 -8.82 8.53 -22.70
CA ALA A 149 -7.93 9.64 -22.38
C ALA A 149 -6.62 9.63 -23.19
N ALA A 150 -6.43 8.74 -24.17
CA ALA A 150 -5.14 8.57 -24.85
C ALA A 150 -4.60 9.85 -25.54
N THR A 151 -5.49 10.72 -25.99
CA THR A 151 -5.15 12.01 -26.63
C THR A 151 -5.40 13.23 -25.74
N LYS A 152 -5.75 12.99 -24.48
CA LYS A 152 -6.08 14.04 -23.51
C LYS A 152 -4.93 14.23 -22.50
N PRO A 153 -4.76 15.41 -21.94
CA PRO A 153 -3.76 15.67 -20.91
C PRO A 153 -4.23 15.12 -19.56
N VAL A 154 -4.32 13.79 -19.45
CA VAL A 154 -4.75 13.08 -18.24
C VAL A 154 -3.76 11.98 -17.88
N LEU A 155 -3.35 11.94 -16.61
CA LEU A 155 -2.55 10.88 -16.01
C LEU A 155 -3.38 10.12 -14.99
N LEU A 156 -3.54 8.81 -15.21
CA LEU A 156 -4.27 7.89 -14.36
C LEU A 156 -3.30 7.18 -13.39
N PHE A 157 -3.68 7.12 -12.12
CA PHE A 157 -2.96 6.37 -11.10
C PHE A 157 -3.77 5.13 -10.75
N ASN A 158 -3.30 3.96 -11.17
CA ASN A 158 -3.90 2.67 -10.84
C ASN A 158 -3.60 2.31 -9.38
N ALA A 159 -4.58 2.48 -8.52
CA ALA A 159 -4.47 2.18 -7.09
C ALA A 159 -5.28 0.92 -6.66
N ALA A 160 -5.85 0.16 -7.61
CA ALA A 160 -6.70 -0.99 -7.31
C ALA A 160 -6.22 -2.32 -7.91
N ASN A 161 -5.44 -2.32 -9.01
CA ASN A 161 -5.17 -3.53 -9.77
C ASN A 161 -3.71 -3.95 -9.76
N SER A 162 -3.50 -5.26 -9.57
CA SER A 162 -2.19 -5.93 -9.59
C SER A 162 -1.94 -6.73 -10.86
N ASP A 163 -2.74 -6.54 -11.92
CA ASP A 163 -2.61 -7.29 -13.16
C ASP A 163 -1.29 -7.03 -13.86
N ASP A 164 -0.56 -8.09 -14.17
CA ASP A 164 0.72 -8.01 -14.87
C ASP A 164 0.54 -7.52 -16.31
N SER A 165 -0.59 -7.82 -16.96
CA SER A 165 -0.91 -7.37 -18.33
C SER A 165 -0.89 -5.85 -18.50
N LEU A 166 -1.28 -5.10 -17.45
CA LEU A 166 -1.24 -3.63 -17.43
C LEU A 166 0.19 -3.07 -17.50
N ARG A 167 1.21 -3.86 -17.15
CA ARG A 167 2.64 -3.53 -17.18
C ARG A 167 3.35 -4.20 -18.36
N ALA A 168 2.60 -4.90 -19.21
CA ALA A 168 3.07 -5.67 -20.34
C ALA A 168 2.35 -5.30 -21.64
N GLU A 169 1.56 -6.21 -22.21
CA GLU A 169 0.88 -6.00 -23.48
C GLU A 169 -0.18 -4.91 -23.47
N GLN A 170 -0.80 -4.67 -22.32
CA GLN A 170 -1.83 -3.64 -22.11
C GLN A 170 -1.27 -2.35 -21.49
N CYS A 171 0.03 -2.13 -21.51
CA CYS A 171 0.60 -0.93 -20.92
C CYS A 171 0.26 0.34 -21.73
N ARG A 172 0.08 1.45 -21.01
CA ARG A 172 -0.30 2.76 -21.57
C ARG A 172 0.53 3.88 -20.96
N ALA A 173 0.96 4.83 -21.79
CA ALA A 173 1.81 5.95 -21.37
C ALA A 173 1.14 6.94 -20.40
N ASN A 174 -0.18 6.90 -20.31
CA ASN A 174 -0.97 7.74 -19.41
C ASN A 174 -1.43 7.03 -18.14
N VAL A 175 -0.83 5.87 -17.79
CA VAL A 175 -1.17 5.11 -16.56
C VAL A 175 0.08 4.84 -15.73
N LEU A 176 0.06 5.21 -14.46
CA LEU A 176 1.06 4.84 -13.46
C LEU A 176 0.45 3.85 -12.46
N HIS A 177 1.21 2.84 -12.05
CA HIS A 177 0.73 1.74 -11.24
C HIS A 177 1.29 1.82 -9.82
N ILE A 178 0.41 1.89 -8.82
CA ILE A 178 0.80 2.05 -7.43
C ILE A 178 0.96 0.71 -6.71
N LEU A 179 -0.01 -0.21 -6.87
CA LEU A 179 0.09 -1.53 -6.25
C LEU A 179 1.18 -2.40 -6.89
N PRO A 180 1.87 -3.24 -6.13
CA PRO A 180 2.73 -4.28 -6.69
C PRO A 180 1.93 -5.20 -7.61
N SER A 181 2.52 -5.57 -8.73
CA SER A 181 1.92 -6.56 -9.62
C SER A 181 1.93 -7.96 -9.00
N ARG A 182 1.14 -8.90 -9.56
CA ARG A 182 1.16 -10.31 -9.12
C ARG A 182 2.56 -10.91 -9.25
N ALA A 183 3.27 -10.58 -10.32
CA ALA A 183 4.66 -11.00 -10.50
C ALA A 183 5.58 -10.48 -9.38
N MET A 184 5.43 -9.21 -8.96
CA MET A 184 6.21 -8.65 -7.84
C MET A 184 5.90 -9.35 -6.51
N ARG A 185 4.64 -9.66 -6.25
CA ARG A 185 4.19 -10.38 -5.04
C ARG A 185 4.71 -11.81 -5.04
N ALA A 186 4.59 -12.52 -6.15
CA ALA A 186 5.09 -13.88 -6.30
C ALA A 186 6.62 -13.95 -6.12
N ASP A 187 7.36 -13.01 -6.71
CA ASP A 187 8.82 -12.93 -6.55
C ASP A 187 9.21 -12.66 -5.09
N ALA A 188 8.49 -11.77 -4.39
CA ALA A 188 8.73 -11.49 -2.97
C ALA A 188 8.57 -12.74 -2.09
N LEU A 189 7.50 -13.51 -2.32
CA LEU A 189 7.28 -14.80 -1.64
C LEU A 189 8.36 -15.80 -2.01
N ALA A 190 8.70 -15.93 -3.30
CA ALA A 190 9.71 -16.87 -3.78
C ALA A 190 11.09 -16.59 -3.16
N GLN A 191 11.53 -15.32 -3.11
CA GLN A 191 12.79 -14.95 -2.45
C GLN A 191 12.82 -15.39 -0.98
N TYR A 192 11.73 -15.20 -0.26
CA TYR A 192 11.62 -15.62 1.14
C TYR A 192 11.67 -17.14 1.28
N MET A 193 10.92 -17.86 0.45
CA MET A 193 10.92 -19.33 0.45
C MET A 193 12.32 -19.88 0.14
N MET A 194 13.03 -19.28 -0.81
CA MET A 194 14.41 -19.65 -1.13
C MET A 194 15.38 -19.41 0.03
N LYS A 195 15.25 -18.26 0.72
CA LYS A 195 16.05 -17.99 1.95
C LYS A 195 15.79 -19.02 3.05
N LYS A 196 14.57 -19.56 3.12
CA LYS A 196 14.20 -20.65 4.04
C LYS A 196 14.56 -22.04 3.53
N ARG A 197 15.05 -22.18 2.29
CA ARG A 197 15.29 -23.43 1.59
C ARG A 197 14.05 -24.29 1.39
N TRP A 198 12.89 -23.63 1.26
CA TRP A 198 11.62 -24.26 0.92
C TRP A 198 11.48 -24.29 -0.62
N THR A 199 11.98 -25.35 -1.21
CA THR A 199 12.12 -25.45 -2.68
C THR A 199 11.07 -26.34 -3.35
N LYS A 200 10.31 -27.12 -2.56
CA LYS A 200 9.24 -27.99 -3.03
C LYS A 200 7.90 -27.37 -2.65
N TRP A 201 7.14 -26.94 -3.64
CA TRP A 201 5.89 -26.25 -3.43
C TRP A 201 4.71 -27.12 -3.84
N PHE A 202 3.67 -27.14 -3.01
CA PHE A 202 2.35 -27.67 -3.37
C PHE A 202 1.44 -26.46 -3.65
N LEU A 203 0.94 -26.32 -4.89
CA LEU A 203 0.12 -25.21 -5.33
C LEU A 203 -1.36 -25.60 -5.31
N VAL A 204 -2.19 -24.81 -4.63
CA VAL A 204 -3.64 -24.92 -4.63
C VAL A 204 -4.25 -23.68 -5.27
N VAL A 205 -5.06 -23.87 -6.30
CA VAL A 205 -5.59 -22.78 -7.14
C VAL A 205 -7.10 -22.77 -7.10
N GLY A 206 -7.69 -21.60 -6.91
CA GLY A 206 -9.14 -21.41 -7.03
C GLY A 206 -9.61 -21.40 -8.49
N ASN A 207 -10.93 -21.31 -8.66
CA ASN A 207 -11.54 -21.35 -10.00
C ASN A 207 -11.68 -19.98 -10.66
N ALA A 208 -11.56 -18.89 -9.91
CA ALA A 208 -11.69 -17.55 -10.44
C ALA A 208 -10.54 -17.22 -11.45
N PRO A 209 -10.80 -16.36 -12.43
CA PRO A 209 -9.76 -15.91 -13.36
C PRO A 209 -8.55 -15.30 -12.65
N GLU A 210 -8.76 -14.51 -11.61
CA GLU A 210 -7.73 -13.85 -10.81
C GLU A 210 -6.83 -14.86 -10.09
N ASP A 211 -7.41 -15.96 -9.57
CA ASP A 211 -6.68 -17.05 -8.91
C ASP A 211 -5.69 -17.71 -9.89
N LYS A 212 -6.16 -17.94 -11.12
CA LYS A 212 -5.32 -18.51 -12.19
C LYS A 212 -4.18 -17.57 -12.57
N LEU A 213 -4.45 -16.24 -12.65
CA LEU A 213 -3.41 -15.26 -12.95
C LEU A 213 -2.35 -15.20 -11.83
N PHE A 214 -2.77 -15.28 -10.56
CA PHE A 214 -1.81 -15.36 -9.46
C PHE A 214 -1.02 -16.68 -9.47
N ALA A 215 -1.67 -17.81 -9.79
CA ALA A 215 -1.00 -19.11 -9.95
C ALA A 215 0.06 -19.07 -11.04
N GLU A 216 -0.21 -18.43 -12.18
CA GLU A 216 0.80 -18.26 -13.25
C GLU A 216 1.98 -17.40 -12.79
N ALA A 217 1.73 -16.32 -12.02
CA ALA A 217 2.80 -15.53 -11.42
C ALA A 217 3.66 -16.36 -10.45
N ILE A 218 3.05 -17.24 -9.64
CA ILE A 218 3.75 -18.17 -8.75
C ILE A 218 4.58 -19.18 -9.55
N LYS A 219 4.04 -19.75 -10.64
CA LYS A 219 4.78 -20.67 -11.52
C LYS A 219 5.99 -20.01 -12.17
N ARG A 220 5.80 -18.76 -12.65
CA ARG A 220 6.91 -17.93 -13.16
C ARG A 220 7.98 -17.72 -12.08
N ALA A 221 7.60 -17.32 -10.88
CA ALA A 221 8.53 -17.11 -9.78
C ALA A 221 9.24 -18.40 -9.36
N ALA A 222 8.54 -19.53 -9.29
CA ALA A 222 9.15 -20.83 -9.02
C ALA A 222 10.27 -21.16 -10.02
N LYS A 223 10.01 -20.98 -11.31
CA LYS A 223 11.00 -21.18 -12.38
C LYS A 223 12.17 -20.20 -12.23
N ARG A 224 11.90 -18.92 -11.97
CA ARG A 224 12.91 -17.86 -11.86
C ARG A 224 13.88 -18.11 -10.69
N PHE A 225 13.37 -18.56 -9.56
CA PHE A 225 14.17 -18.78 -8.34
C PHE A 225 14.58 -20.25 -8.13
N GLY A 226 14.32 -21.14 -9.09
CA GLY A 226 14.79 -22.54 -9.05
C GLY A 226 14.03 -23.46 -8.09
N SER A 227 12.80 -23.14 -7.76
CA SER A 227 11.90 -23.99 -6.98
C SER A 227 11.09 -24.93 -7.88
N LYS A 228 10.51 -25.97 -7.28
CA LYS A 228 9.70 -26.97 -7.99
C LYS A 228 8.28 -27.00 -7.43
N ILE A 229 7.29 -26.85 -8.29
CA ILE A 229 5.90 -27.18 -7.96
C ILE A 229 5.77 -28.69 -8.14
N ILE A 230 5.67 -29.40 -7.01
CA ILE A 230 5.63 -30.87 -6.99
C ILE A 230 4.22 -31.41 -7.18
N ALA A 231 3.22 -30.60 -6.86
CA ALA A 231 1.81 -30.89 -7.06
C ALA A 231 1.03 -29.58 -7.29
N GLU A 232 0.01 -29.64 -8.13
CA GLU A 232 -0.96 -28.59 -8.35
C GLU A 232 -2.36 -29.20 -8.27
N LYS A 233 -3.24 -28.58 -7.46
CA LYS A 233 -4.64 -28.99 -7.35
C LYS A 233 -5.54 -27.79 -7.47
N VAL A 234 -6.66 -27.96 -8.16
CA VAL A 234 -7.71 -26.96 -8.26
C VAL A 234 -8.73 -27.22 -7.16
N TRP A 235 -9.09 -26.13 -6.43
CA TRP A 235 -10.16 -26.19 -5.46
C TRP A 235 -11.51 -26.05 -6.16
N GLU A 236 -12.24 -27.15 -6.25
CA GLU A 236 -13.57 -27.15 -6.85
C GLU A 236 -14.61 -26.67 -5.86
N HIS A 237 -15.27 -25.55 -6.19
CA HIS A 237 -16.38 -25.03 -5.41
C HIS A 237 -17.63 -25.87 -5.68
N THR A 238 -18.12 -26.54 -4.64
CA THR A 238 -19.49 -27.01 -4.60
C THR A 238 -20.36 -26.02 -3.81
N TYR A 239 -21.67 -26.04 -4.02
CA TYR A 239 -22.61 -25.16 -3.29
C TYR A 239 -22.51 -25.31 -1.76
N ASP A 240 -21.92 -26.40 -1.27
CA ASP A 240 -21.67 -26.72 0.14
C ASP A 240 -20.16 -26.63 0.49
N ALA A 241 -19.44 -25.71 -0.18
CA ALA A 241 -17.98 -25.57 -0.07
C ALA A 241 -17.49 -25.45 1.38
N ARG A 242 -18.27 -24.81 2.27
CA ARG A 242 -17.93 -24.73 3.69
C ARG A 242 -17.88 -26.08 4.37
N ARG A 243 -18.82 -26.96 4.06
CA ARG A 243 -18.92 -28.28 4.67
C ARG A 243 -17.83 -29.21 4.16
N THR A 244 -17.61 -29.19 2.86
CA THR A 244 -16.53 -29.94 2.19
C THR A 244 -15.17 -29.39 2.59
N ALA A 245 -14.97 -28.06 2.62
CA ALA A 245 -13.74 -27.44 3.03
C ALA A 245 -13.33 -27.79 4.47
N GLN A 246 -14.27 -27.91 5.36
CA GLN A 246 -13.97 -28.24 6.76
C GLN A 246 -13.70 -29.72 6.99
N SER A 247 -14.34 -30.64 6.23
CA SER A 247 -14.21 -32.08 6.41
C SER A 247 -13.13 -32.73 5.57
N ASP A 248 -12.81 -32.18 4.40
CA ASP A 248 -12.02 -32.88 3.39
C ASP A 248 -10.64 -32.27 3.12
N VAL A 249 -10.26 -31.16 3.81
CA VAL A 249 -8.96 -30.49 3.61
C VAL A 249 -7.79 -31.46 3.75
N ALA A 250 -7.80 -32.33 4.77
CA ALA A 250 -6.72 -33.28 5.00
C ALA A 250 -6.59 -34.29 3.84
N VAL A 251 -7.73 -34.77 3.32
CA VAL A 251 -7.75 -35.70 2.17
C VAL A 251 -7.35 -34.98 0.88
N PHE A 252 -7.88 -33.79 0.67
CA PHE A 252 -7.55 -32.95 -0.48
C PHE A 252 -6.06 -32.62 -0.54
N SER A 253 -5.45 -32.31 0.62
CA SER A 253 -4.04 -31.90 0.71
C SER A 253 -3.04 -33.06 0.67
N ARG A 254 -3.48 -34.31 0.57
CA ARG A 254 -2.58 -35.47 0.42
C ARG A 254 -1.82 -35.37 -0.89
N THR A 255 -0.50 -35.35 -0.79
CA THR A 255 0.42 -35.36 -1.94
C THR A 255 1.80 -35.83 -1.48
N ASP A 256 2.77 -35.89 -2.41
CA ASP A 256 4.16 -36.14 -2.09
C ASP A 256 4.71 -35.09 -1.12
N ASP A 257 5.84 -35.36 -0.47
CA ASP A 257 6.44 -34.46 0.51
C ASP A 257 6.78 -33.10 -0.11
N TYR A 258 6.28 -32.03 0.51
CA TYR A 258 6.48 -30.64 0.11
C TYR A 258 6.94 -29.80 1.29
N ASP A 259 7.62 -28.68 1.01
CA ASP A 259 8.11 -27.75 2.05
C ASP A 259 7.06 -26.73 2.47
N VAL A 260 6.23 -26.29 1.50
CA VAL A 260 5.26 -25.21 1.68
C VAL A 260 4.05 -25.39 0.80
N LEU A 261 2.87 -25.07 1.33
CA LEU A 261 1.64 -25.00 0.56
C LEU A 261 1.44 -23.55 0.08
N VAL A 262 1.31 -23.38 -1.24
CA VAL A 262 1.08 -22.09 -1.89
C VAL A 262 -0.37 -21.99 -2.31
N VAL A 263 -1.07 -20.96 -1.87
CA VAL A 263 -2.49 -20.73 -2.14
C VAL A 263 -2.67 -19.60 -3.14
N ALA A 264 -3.46 -19.83 -4.16
CA ALA A 264 -3.93 -18.85 -5.13
C ALA A 264 -5.46 -18.74 -5.03
N ASP A 265 -5.93 -17.86 -4.16
CA ASP A 265 -7.33 -17.57 -3.84
C ASP A 265 -7.48 -16.05 -3.58
N GLU A 266 -7.44 -15.25 -4.66
CA GLU A 266 -7.54 -13.78 -4.54
C GLU A 266 -8.94 -13.32 -4.10
N GLN A 267 -9.97 -14.15 -4.31
CA GLN A 267 -11.32 -13.86 -3.85
C GLN A 267 -11.57 -14.21 -2.38
N GLY A 268 -10.64 -14.93 -1.71
CA GLY A 268 -10.74 -15.29 -0.31
C GLY A 268 -11.88 -16.30 0.00
N VAL A 269 -12.12 -17.24 -0.92
CA VAL A 269 -13.26 -18.17 -0.81
C VAL A 269 -12.92 -19.42 0.01
N PHE A 270 -11.68 -19.91 -0.09
CA PHE A 270 -11.30 -21.19 0.53
C PHE A 270 -9.96 -21.19 1.25
N GLY A 271 -9.05 -20.29 0.91
CA GLY A 271 -7.67 -20.37 1.37
C GLY A 271 -7.51 -20.36 2.89
N GLU A 272 -8.38 -19.66 3.61
CA GLU A 272 -8.40 -19.64 5.08
C GLU A 272 -8.72 -21.01 5.72
N TYR A 273 -9.40 -21.89 4.98
CA TYR A 273 -9.70 -23.24 5.48
C TYR A 273 -8.51 -24.18 5.42
N LEU A 274 -7.46 -23.83 4.67
CA LEU A 274 -6.26 -24.66 4.50
C LEU A 274 -5.32 -24.54 5.70
N ASP A 275 -5.35 -23.41 6.41
CA ASP A 275 -4.47 -23.15 7.54
C ASP A 275 -4.71 -24.16 8.66
N TYR A 276 -3.67 -24.84 9.14
CA TYR A 276 -3.68 -25.86 10.20
C TYR A 276 -4.53 -27.11 9.97
N ARG A 277 -5.13 -27.28 8.78
CA ARG A 277 -6.02 -28.42 8.47
C ARG A 277 -5.48 -29.39 7.43
N THR A 278 -4.34 -29.06 6.84
CA THR A 278 -3.68 -29.93 5.83
C THR A 278 -3.18 -31.21 6.48
N GLU A 279 -3.08 -32.30 5.67
CA GLU A 279 -2.51 -33.58 6.11
C GLU A 279 -1.12 -33.43 6.68
N SER A 280 -0.26 -32.67 6.04
CA SER A 280 1.10 -32.34 6.50
C SER A 280 1.13 -30.95 7.12
N PRO A 281 1.69 -30.76 8.34
CA PRO A 281 1.78 -29.47 9.01
C PRO A 281 2.87 -28.61 8.35
N ARG A 282 2.58 -28.03 7.22
CA ARG A 282 3.49 -27.17 6.46
C ARG A 282 3.01 -25.72 6.48
N PRO A 283 3.92 -24.72 6.34
CA PRO A 283 3.52 -23.32 6.19
C PRO A 283 2.59 -23.11 5.00
N VAL A 284 1.59 -22.22 5.19
CA VAL A 284 0.69 -21.74 4.14
C VAL A 284 1.13 -20.35 3.72
N ILE A 285 1.31 -20.16 2.41
CA ILE A 285 1.83 -18.92 1.82
C ILE A 285 1.02 -18.61 0.56
N GLY A 286 0.95 -17.35 0.18
CA GLY A 286 0.32 -16.94 -1.08
C GLY A 286 -0.69 -15.83 -0.86
N THR A 287 -1.94 -16.08 -1.18
CA THR A 287 -3.04 -15.15 -0.92
C THR A 287 -3.54 -15.21 0.53
N GLN A 288 -3.26 -16.30 1.24
CA GLN A 288 -3.53 -16.51 2.66
C GLN A 288 -2.29 -17.00 3.40
N GLY A 289 -2.34 -17.03 4.73
CA GLY A 289 -1.22 -17.39 5.59
C GLY A 289 -0.15 -16.30 5.60
N LEU A 290 1.00 -16.54 4.99
CA LEU A 290 2.01 -15.51 4.73
C LEU A 290 1.72 -14.85 3.38
N ILE A 291 1.25 -13.62 3.39
CA ILE A 291 0.88 -12.87 2.19
C ILE A 291 1.94 -11.84 1.79
N ALA A 292 2.02 -11.54 0.49
CA ALA A 292 2.80 -10.44 -0.05
C ALA A 292 1.88 -9.26 -0.37
N THR A 293 2.10 -8.11 0.29
CA THR A 293 1.20 -6.96 0.20
C THR A 293 1.95 -5.64 0.16
N ALA A 294 1.33 -4.61 -0.40
CA ALA A 294 1.86 -3.25 -0.36
C ALA A 294 1.79 -2.64 1.04
N TRP A 295 0.80 -3.02 1.85
CA TRP A 295 0.61 -2.49 3.20
C TRP A 295 -0.06 -3.49 4.12
N HIS A 296 0.34 -3.48 5.40
CA HIS A 296 -0.28 -4.32 6.42
C HIS A 296 -0.25 -3.63 7.79
N LYS A 297 -1.28 -3.85 8.59
CA LYS A 297 -1.44 -3.24 9.93
C LYS A 297 -0.30 -3.56 10.91
N THR A 298 0.43 -4.64 10.68
CA THR A 298 1.57 -5.04 11.52
C THR A 298 2.87 -4.32 11.16
N HIS A 299 2.86 -3.45 10.15
CA HIS A 299 4.01 -2.64 9.81
C HIS A 299 4.03 -1.37 10.65
N GLU A 300 4.98 -1.28 11.59
CA GLU A 300 5.06 -0.21 12.59
C GLU A 300 6.30 0.68 12.43
N GLN A 301 7.29 0.23 11.65
CA GLN A 301 8.57 0.92 11.47
C GLN A 301 8.46 2.12 10.51
N TRP A 302 9.50 2.96 10.49
CA TRP A 302 9.68 4.05 9.52
C TRP A 302 8.54 5.09 9.51
N GLY A 303 7.86 5.27 10.67
CA GLY A 303 6.71 6.17 10.78
C GLY A 303 5.38 5.56 10.36
N ALA A 304 5.34 4.28 10.00
CA ALA A 304 4.11 3.58 9.60
C ALA A 304 3.05 3.57 10.71
N ALA A 305 3.44 3.37 11.97
CA ALA A 305 2.51 3.41 13.09
C ALA A 305 1.77 4.75 13.21
N GLN A 306 2.43 5.86 12.93
CA GLN A 306 1.80 7.19 12.98
C GLN A 306 0.78 7.37 11.86
N VAL A 307 1.09 6.90 10.64
CA VAL A 307 0.15 6.92 9.50
C VAL A 307 -1.06 6.05 9.79
N GLN A 308 -0.85 4.84 10.30
CA GLN A 308 -1.90 3.91 10.70
C GLN A 308 -2.83 4.48 11.77
N ASN A 309 -2.26 5.09 12.82
CA ASN A 309 -3.05 5.66 13.91
C ASN A 309 -3.93 6.82 13.44
N ARG A 310 -3.40 7.70 12.58
CA ARG A 310 -4.18 8.79 11.97
C ARG A 310 -5.30 8.24 11.08
N PHE A 311 -4.99 7.24 10.27
CA PHE A 311 -5.99 6.58 9.44
C PHE A 311 -7.07 5.92 10.29
N ASN A 312 -6.69 5.17 11.32
CA ASN A 312 -7.64 4.52 12.22
C ASN A 312 -8.55 5.52 12.94
N ALA A 313 -8.00 6.66 13.37
CA ALA A 313 -8.80 7.73 14.01
C ALA A 313 -9.85 8.33 13.05
N GLN A 314 -9.58 8.37 11.76
CA GLN A 314 -10.49 8.88 10.73
C GLN A 314 -11.47 7.82 10.23
N ALA A 315 -11.00 6.58 10.03
CA ALA A 315 -11.73 5.51 9.37
C ALA A 315 -12.46 4.55 10.32
N GLY A 316 -12.08 4.51 11.61
CA GLY A 316 -12.56 3.52 12.59
C GLY A 316 -12.04 2.10 12.30
N ARG A 317 -11.07 1.94 11.41
CA ARG A 317 -10.45 0.67 11.01
C ARG A 317 -8.99 0.85 10.63
N TRP A 318 -8.24 -0.24 10.53
CA TRP A 318 -6.86 -0.19 10.03
C TRP A 318 -6.81 0.06 8.52
N MET A 319 -5.74 0.73 8.09
CA MET A 319 -5.46 0.98 6.67
C MET A 319 -5.16 -0.35 5.97
N GLU A 320 -5.88 -0.62 4.90
CA GLU A 320 -5.61 -1.74 4.01
C GLU A 320 -4.74 -1.32 2.82
N GLU A 321 -4.33 -2.28 2.02
CA GLU A 321 -3.44 -2.10 0.90
C GLU A 321 -3.96 -1.09 -0.14
N GLN A 322 -5.26 -1.13 -0.45
CA GLN A 322 -5.88 -0.20 -1.40
C GLN A 322 -5.98 1.23 -0.84
N ASP A 323 -6.20 1.36 0.49
CA ASP A 323 -6.16 2.68 1.14
C ASP A 323 -4.76 3.29 1.06
N TYR A 324 -3.74 2.47 1.33
CA TYR A 324 -2.34 2.87 1.18
C TYR A 324 -2.00 3.22 -0.26
N ALA A 325 -2.51 2.47 -1.25
CA ALA A 325 -2.25 2.77 -2.65
C ALA A 325 -2.83 4.11 -3.08
N ALA A 326 -4.06 4.42 -2.70
CA ALA A 326 -4.67 5.72 -2.95
C ALA A 326 -3.95 6.85 -2.20
N TYR A 327 -3.55 6.60 -0.94
CA TYR A 327 -2.73 7.52 -0.16
C TYR A 327 -1.41 7.83 -0.89
N ILE A 328 -0.67 6.83 -1.34
CA ILE A 328 0.60 6.98 -2.05
C ILE A 328 0.43 7.67 -3.41
N ALA A 329 -0.65 7.37 -4.16
CA ALA A 329 -0.95 8.06 -5.41
C ALA A 329 -1.06 9.58 -5.21
N VAL A 330 -1.85 10.01 -4.23
CA VAL A 330 -2.05 11.43 -3.91
C VAL A 330 -0.78 12.05 -3.32
N ARG A 331 -0.03 11.31 -2.49
CA ARG A 331 1.28 11.78 -1.96
C ARG A 331 2.31 11.96 -3.07
N ALA A 332 2.33 11.06 -4.07
CA ALA A 332 3.23 11.16 -5.23
C ALA A 332 2.94 12.42 -6.05
N ILE A 333 1.65 12.73 -6.27
CA ILE A 333 1.23 13.97 -6.90
C ILE A 333 1.72 15.18 -6.08
N GLY A 334 1.52 15.17 -4.77
CA GLY A 334 1.94 16.25 -3.88
C GLY A 334 3.44 16.49 -3.89
N GLU A 335 4.24 15.43 -3.77
CA GLU A 335 5.70 15.52 -3.84
C GLU A 335 6.15 16.09 -5.18
N ALA A 336 5.60 15.58 -6.29
CA ALA A 336 6.00 16.03 -7.62
C ALA A 336 5.59 17.48 -7.88
N ALA A 337 4.38 17.90 -7.55
CA ALA A 337 3.93 19.29 -7.71
C ALA A 337 4.79 20.25 -6.86
N THR A 338 5.12 19.84 -5.63
CA THR A 338 5.95 20.63 -4.72
C THR A 338 7.38 20.80 -5.23
N ARG A 339 8.00 19.73 -5.71
CA ARG A 339 9.37 19.76 -6.23
C ARG A 339 9.47 20.44 -7.59
N ALA A 340 8.51 20.19 -8.47
CA ALA A 340 8.42 20.89 -9.74
C ALA A 340 7.97 22.35 -9.59
N LYS A 341 7.45 22.77 -8.42
CA LYS A 341 6.85 24.08 -8.16
C LYS A 341 5.80 24.47 -9.22
N SER A 342 4.99 23.48 -9.63
CA SER A 342 4.06 23.61 -10.75
C SER A 342 2.78 22.82 -10.47
N ASN A 343 1.67 23.29 -11.04
CA ASN A 343 0.40 22.57 -11.13
C ASN A 343 0.16 21.98 -12.54
N GLU A 344 1.11 22.17 -13.46
CA GLU A 344 1.02 21.67 -14.84
C GLU A 344 1.34 20.17 -14.91
N LEU A 345 0.46 19.41 -15.60
CA LEU A 345 0.59 17.96 -15.72
C LEU A 345 1.95 17.51 -16.27
N GLY A 346 2.46 18.20 -17.32
CA GLY A 346 3.74 17.86 -17.93
C GLY A 346 4.89 17.92 -16.92
N ALA A 347 5.02 19.04 -16.21
CA ALA A 347 6.07 19.21 -15.19
C ALA A 347 5.95 18.20 -14.05
N ILE A 348 4.73 17.87 -13.61
CA ILE A 348 4.47 16.87 -12.57
C ILE A 348 4.87 15.47 -13.05
N LYS A 349 4.43 15.07 -14.24
CA LYS A 349 4.74 13.75 -14.83
C LYS A 349 6.23 13.58 -15.09
N ASP A 350 6.89 14.59 -15.68
CA ASP A 350 8.32 14.56 -15.98
C ASP A 350 9.14 14.39 -14.70
N TYR A 351 8.78 15.12 -13.63
CA TYR A 351 9.45 14.95 -12.34
C TYR A 351 9.20 13.55 -11.74
N MET A 352 7.97 13.03 -11.79
CA MET A 352 7.65 11.69 -11.26
C MET A 352 8.45 10.58 -11.94
N LEU A 353 8.66 10.68 -13.24
CA LEU A 353 9.39 9.68 -14.02
C LEU A 353 10.91 9.91 -14.04
N SER A 354 11.38 11.01 -13.47
CA SER A 354 12.80 11.33 -13.39
C SER A 354 13.52 10.53 -12.29
N PRO A 355 14.85 10.33 -12.40
CA PRO A 355 15.66 9.73 -11.33
C PRO A 355 15.68 10.53 -10.02
N ALA A 356 15.27 11.80 -10.05
CA ALA A 356 15.23 12.66 -8.87
C ALA A 356 13.98 12.40 -7.98
N PHE A 357 12.97 11.70 -8.49
CA PHE A 357 11.77 11.40 -7.73
C PHE A 357 12.05 10.37 -6.63
N ALA A 358 11.80 10.75 -5.39
CA ALA A 358 12.02 9.92 -4.20
C ALA A 358 10.93 10.21 -3.16
N LEU A 359 9.87 9.39 -3.17
CA LEU A 359 8.75 9.56 -2.25
C LEU A 359 8.95 8.73 -0.97
N GLN A 360 8.69 9.33 0.19
CA GLN A 360 8.62 8.62 1.45
C GLN A 360 7.34 7.78 1.53
N GLY A 361 7.52 6.45 1.52
CA GLY A 361 6.44 5.46 1.58
C GLY A 361 6.34 4.72 2.91
N TYR A 362 7.05 5.17 3.94
CA TYR A 362 7.07 4.55 5.28
C TYR A 362 7.55 3.08 5.31
N LYS A 363 8.40 2.68 4.34
CA LYS A 363 8.89 1.30 4.19
C LYS A 363 10.42 1.19 4.24
N GLY A 364 11.11 2.23 4.74
CA GLY A 364 12.56 2.25 4.89
C GLY A 364 13.34 2.60 3.63
N SER A 365 12.74 2.51 2.45
CA SER A 365 13.34 2.88 1.17
C SER A 365 12.49 3.91 0.45
N PRO A 366 13.10 4.86 -0.29
CA PRO A 366 12.34 5.81 -1.11
C PRO A 366 11.64 5.07 -2.25
N LEU A 367 10.42 5.50 -2.55
CA LEU A 367 9.63 5.00 -3.67
C LEU A 367 9.93 5.82 -4.92
N SER A 368 9.96 5.18 -6.09
CA SER A 368 10.16 5.82 -7.39
C SER A 368 9.38 5.09 -8.48
N PHE A 369 9.13 5.73 -9.62
CA PHE A 369 8.48 5.06 -10.73
C PHE A 369 9.49 4.48 -11.72
N ARG A 370 9.14 3.35 -12.34
CA ARG A 370 9.83 2.80 -13.50
C ARG A 370 9.40 3.58 -14.74
N ALA A 371 10.35 4.07 -15.51
CA ALA A 371 10.04 4.82 -16.73
C ALA A 371 9.49 3.93 -17.86
N TRP A 372 9.83 2.63 -17.87
CA TRP A 372 9.45 1.72 -18.97
C TRP A 372 8.03 1.15 -18.85
N ASP A 373 7.50 0.94 -17.64
CA ASP A 373 6.20 0.31 -17.41
C ASP A 373 5.29 1.09 -16.44
N GLY A 374 5.75 2.24 -15.91
CA GLY A 374 4.99 3.07 -14.99
C GLY A 374 4.76 2.46 -13.60
N GLN A 375 5.39 1.35 -13.26
CA GLN A 375 5.24 0.69 -11.96
C GLN A 375 5.99 1.44 -10.86
N LEU A 376 5.33 1.67 -9.74
CA LEU A 376 5.98 2.19 -8.53
C LEU A 376 6.91 1.13 -7.94
N ARG A 377 8.20 1.45 -7.83
CA ARG A 377 9.18 0.69 -7.06
C ARG A 377 8.90 0.88 -5.59
N GLN A 378 8.66 -0.20 -4.89
CA GLN A 378 8.40 -0.18 -3.45
C GLN A 378 8.78 -1.51 -2.81
N PRO A 379 9.21 -1.53 -1.55
CA PRO A 379 9.31 -2.76 -0.78
C PRO A 379 7.94 -3.45 -0.67
N VAL A 380 7.94 -4.78 -0.80
CA VAL A 380 6.75 -5.61 -0.63
C VAL A 380 6.81 -6.26 0.76
N LEU A 381 5.78 -6.06 1.55
CA LEU A 381 5.68 -6.60 2.90
C LEU A 381 5.26 -8.06 2.84
N LEU A 382 5.97 -8.91 3.57
CA LEU A 382 5.57 -10.30 3.81
C LEU A 382 4.99 -10.39 5.22
N ALA A 383 3.68 -10.48 5.29
CA ALA A 383 2.93 -10.38 6.52
C ALA A 383 2.08 -11.63 6.79
N ALA A 384 2.11 -12.09 8.03
CA ALA A 384 1.12 -13.00 8.60
C ALA A 384 0.04 -12.17 9.32
N PRO A 385 -1.12 -12.73 9.68
CA PRO A 385 -2.25 -11.96 10.23
C PRO A 385 -1.91 -11.05 11.41
N ARG A 386 -0.86 -11.39 12.19
CA ARG A 386 -0.47 -10.65 13.40
C ARG A 386 1.02 -10.27 13.47
N SER A 387 1.78 -10.46 12.38
CA SER A 387 3.20 -10.12 12.38
C SER A 387 3.70 -9.76 11.00
N LEU A 388 4.58 -8.76 10.93
CA LEU A 388 5.42 -8.54 9.77
C LEU A 388 6.58 -9.54 9.84
N VAL A 389 6.68 -10.43 8.87
CA VAL A 389 7.66 -11.51 8.85
C VAL A 389 8.95 -11.11 8.15
N ALA A 390 8.83 -10.42 7.01
CA ALA A 390 9.95 -9.92 6.24
C ALA A 390 9.51 -8.76 5.33
N VAL A 391 10.47 -8.10 4.73
CA VAL A 391 10.27 -7.07 3.71
C VAL A 391 11.11 -7.46 2.50
N ALA A 392 10.49 -7.61 1.34
CA ALA A 392 11.17 -7.90 0.09
C ALA A 392 11.52 -6.59 -0.66
N PRO A 393 12.64 -6.56 -1.41
CA PRO A 393 13.50 -7.70 -1.75
C PRO A 393 14.31 -8.20 -0.56
N ILE A 394 14.46 -9.52 -0.51
CA ILE A 394 15.22 -10.19 0.55
C ILE A 394 16.71 -10.05 0.28
N GLU A 395 17.50 -9.82 1.33
CA GLU A 395 18.96 -9.77 1.25
C GLU A 395 19.53 -11.03 0.58
N GLY A 396 20.40 -10.83 -0.41
CA GLY A 396 20.94 -11.87 -1.30
C GLY A 396 20.23 -11.95 -2.66
N PHE A 397 19.11 -11.23 -2.83
CA PHE A 397 18.36 -11.16 -4.08
C PHE A 397 18.24 -9.74 -4.64
N LEU A 398 19.03 -8.79 -4.15
CA LEU A 398 18.96 -7.41 -4.58
C LEU A 398 19.42 -7.25 -6.03
N HIS A 399 18.72 -6.40 -6.78
CA HIS A 399 19.14 -6.06 -8.13
C HIS A 399 20.38 -5.15 -8.11
N PRO A 400 21.37 -5.35 -8.98
CA PRO A 400 22.67 -4.66 -8.91
C PRO A 400 22.60 -3.15 -9.15
N LYS A 401 21.58 -2.65 -9.89
CA LYS A 401 21.44 -1.21 -10.19
C LYS A 401 20.42 -0.52 -9.30
N THR A 402 19.24 -1.13 -9.15
CA THR A 402 18.12 -0.57 -8.38
C THR A 402 17.53 -1.71 -7.56
N GLU A 403 17.83 -1.77 -6.29
CA GLU A 403 17.50 -2.90 -5.39
C GLU A 403 16.09 -3.46 -5.59
N LEU A 404 15.11 -2.58 -5.78
CA LEU A 404 13.69 -2.94 -5.92
C LEU A 404 13.33 -3.53 -7.29
N ASP A 405 14.18 -3.42 -8.33
CA ASP A 405 13.88 -3.93 -9.67
C ASP A 405 14.06 -5.47 -9.78
N THR A 406 14.52 -6.12 -8.72
CA THR A 406 14.49 -7.59 -8.62
C THR A 406 13.09 -8.19 -8.52
N LEU A 407 12.08 -7.38 -8.19
CA LEU A 407 10.69 -7.83 -8.07
C LEU A 407 9.91 -7.53 -9.35
N GLY A 408 9.21 -8.54 -9.87
CA GLY A 408 8.44 -8.45 -11.11
C GLY A 408 9.30 -8.57 -12.37
N VAL A 409 8.87 -7.91 -13.44
CA VAL A 409 9.53 -7.92 -14.74
C VAL A 409 10.52 -6.76 -14.81
N ASP A 410 11.81 -7.05 -15.04
CA ASP A 410 12.85 -6.03 -15.18
C ASP A 410 12.84 -5.42 -16.58
N GLN A 411 13.49 -4.24 -16.72
CA GLN A 411 13.52 -3.48 -17.97
C GLN A 411 13.95 -4.32 -19.20
N PRO A 412 15.01 -5.16 -19.14
CA PRO A 412 15.40 -5.99 -20.29
C PRO A 412 14.38 -7.07 -20.67
N GLU A 413 13.54 -7.50 -19.73
CA GLU A 413 12.51 -8.52 -19.90
C GLU A 413 11.16 -7.92 -20.30
N SER A 414 10.99 -6.59 -20.16
CA SER A 414 9.73 -5.92 -20.36
C SER A 414 9.38 -5.76 -21.83
N ILE A 415 8.15 -6.12 -22.18
CA ILE A 415 7.55 -5.84 -23.50
C ILE A 415 6.84 -4.47 -23.53
N CYS A 416 6.62 -3.84 -22.36
CA CYS A 416 6.13 -2.49 -22.28
C CYS A 416 7.26 -1.48 -22.50
N ASN A 417 6.99 -0.46 -23.29
CA ASN A 417 7.88 0.67 -23.45
C ASN A 417 7.05 1.96 -23.56
N MET A 418 6.82 2.60 -22.41
CA MET A 418 6.04 3.84 -22.33
C MET A 418 6.66 4.99 -23.09
N GLU A 419 8.00 5.05 -23.18
CA GLU A 419 8.73 6.11 -23.90
C GLU A 419 8.43 6.09 -25.40
N LYS A 420 8.19 4.91 -25.99
CA LYS A 420 7.83 4.75 -27.39
C LYS A 420 6.34 4.96 -27.68
N LYS A 421 5.50 5.04 -26.65
CA LYS A 421 4.04 5.21 -26.76
C LYS A 421 3.57 6.65 -26.47
N GLN A 422 4.52 7.56 -26.22
CA GLN A 422 4.27 8.99 -26.02
C GLN A 422 4.23 9.71 -27.42
#